data_f368720fbdc63ccaa590ad551195b637
#
_entry.id   f368720fbdc63ccaa590ad551195b637
#
_cell.length_a   1.000
_cell.length_b   1.000
_cell.length_c   1.000
_cell.angle_alpha   90.00
_cell.angle_beta   90.00
_cell.angle_gamma   90.00
#
_symmetry.space_group_name_H-M   'P 1'
#
loop_
_entity.id
_entity.type
_entity.pdbx_description
1 polymer ?
#
loop_
_entity_poly.entity_id
_entity_poly.type
_entity_poly.pdbx_seq_one_letter_code
_entity_poly.pdbx_strand_id
1 'polypeptide(L)'
;MSDDGEADVVEMLSDEYARTILEQTREEPKSVEALSDACGADPSTIYRRVERLQERDLLVDQQKLDPGGHHYKVYSARLQEVRIQLNEDGFRVDVDRGPEESAADRFTRLYEGFK
;
A
#
# COMPACT_ATOMS: atom_id res chain seq x y z
N MET A 1 -8.74 -10.79 -19.18
CA MET A 1 -8.97 -10.01 -18.48
C MET A 1 -8.53 -10.01 -17.19
N SER A 2 -7.96 -9.32 -16.74
CA SER A 2 -7.31 -9.27 -15.56
C SER A 2 -8.08 -8.67 -14.51
N ASP A 3 -9.30 -8.69 -14.69
CA ASP A 3 -10.09 -7.92 -13.84
C ASP A 3 -10.35 -8.48 -12.49
N ASP A 4 -10.00 -9.74 -12.25
CA ASP A 4 -10.20 -10.31 -10.93
C ASP A 4 -9.36 -9.60 -9.89
N GLY A 5 -8.14 -9.22 -10.23
CA GLY A 5 -7.28 -8.49 -9.31
C GLY A 5 -7.80 -7.11 -9.03
N GLU A 6 -8.31 -6.44 -10.05
CA GLU A 6 -8.83 -5.08 -9.88
C GLU A 6 -10.15 -5.09 -9.10
N ALA A 7 -10.99 -6.07 -9.35
CA ALA A 7 -12.22 -6.22 -8.59
C ALA A 7 -11.93 -6.50 -7.12
N ASP A 8 -10.88 -7.27 -6.85
CA ASP A 8 -10.45 -7.56 -5.50
C ASP A 8 -10.03 -6.29 -4.78
N VAL A 9 -9.37 -5.38 -5.48
CA VAL A 9 -8.96 -4.11 -4.88
C VAL A 9 -10.19 -3.33 -4.42
N VAL A 10 -11.23 -3.30 -5.24
CA VAL A 10 -12.46 -2.61 -4.86
C VAL A 10 -13.04 -3.22 -3.58
N GLU A 11 -13.06 -4.55 -3.51
CA GLU A 11 -13.57 -5.22 -2.34
C GLU A 11 -12.73 -4.93 -1.12
N MET A 12 -11.41 -4.91 -1.26
CA MET A 12 -10.52 -4.60 -0.15
C MET A 12 -10.75 -3.21 0.40
N LEU A 13 -11.10 -2.27 -0.45
CA LEU A 13 -11.34 -0.90 -0.02
C LEU A 13 -12.68 -0.70 0.71
N SER A 14 -13.52 -1.74 0.76
CA SER A 14 -14.70 -1.69 1.59
C SER A 14 -14.36 -1.94 3.05
N ASP A 15 -13.16 -2.43 3.34
CA ASP A 15 -12.72 -2.72 4.69
C ASP A 15 -12.11 -1.46 5.31
N GLU A 16 -12.62 -1.05 6.45
CA GLU A 16 -12.17 0.16 7.11
C GLU A 16 -10.71 0.09 7.51
N TYR A 17 -10.26 -1.08 7.99
CA TYR A 17 -8.87 -1.22 8.41
C TYR A 17 -7.92 -1.08 7.21
N ALA A 18 -8.30 -1.64 6.07
CA ALA A 18 -7.46 -1.53 4.87
C ALA A 18 -7.35 -0.06 4.45
N ARG A 19 -8.46 0.68 4.50
CA ARG A 19 -8.42 2.10 4.14
C ARG A 19 -7.54 2.88 5.10
N THR A 20 -7.65 2.61 6.41
CA THR A 20 -6.83 3.31 7.40
C THR A 20 -5.36 3.01 7.21
N ILE A 21 -5.03 1.74 6.92
CA ILE A 21 -3.64 1.36 6.68
C ILE A 21 -3.08 2.15 5.49
N LEU A 22 -3.83 2.22 4.40
CA LEU A 22 -3.37 2.94 3.22
C LEU A 22 -3.23 4.44 3.49
N GLU A 23 -4.17 5.02 4.21
CA GLU A 23 -4.13 6.44 4.54
C GLU A 23 -2.93 6.77 5.40
N GLN A 24 -2.68 5.95 6.42
CA GLN A 24 -1.58 6.17 7.34
C GLN A 24 -0.23 6.00 6.65
N THR A 25 -0.10 5.01 5.80
CA THR A 25 1.16 4.70 5.16
C THR A 25 1.43 5.56 3.93
N ARG A 26 0.42 6.30 3.47
CA ARG A 26 0.66 7.26 2.42
C ARG A 26 1.45 8.45 2.93
N GLU A 27 1.22 8.85 4.16
CA GLU A 27 1.92 9.99 4.73
C GLU A 27 3.36 9.67 5.05
N GLU A 28 3.60 8.54 5.64
CA GLU A 28 4.95 8.08 5.96
C GLU A 28 4.93 6.60 6.24
N PRO A 29 6.07 5.92 6.12
CA PRO A 29 6.11 4.49 6.42
C PRO A 29 5.74 4.22 7.87
N LYS A 30 5.00 3.15 8.11
CA LYS A 30 4.53 2.79 9.45
C LYS A 30 4.74 1.32 9.71
N SER A 31 5.03 0.98 10.96
CA SER A 31 5.16 -0.41 11.40
C SER A 31 3.78 -0.99 11.68
N VAL A 32 3.71 -2.31 11.82
CA VAL A 32 2.46 -2.97 12.20
C VAL A 32 1.97 -2.46 13.55
N GLU A 33 2.87 -2.19 14.49
CA GLU A 33 2.48 -1.69 15.79
C GLU A 33 1.79 -0.34 15.69
N ALA A 34 2.36 0.55 14.89
CA ALA A 34 1.76 1.87 14.69
C ALA A 34 0.41 1.74 13.99
N LEU A 35 0.31 0.82 13.03
CA LEU A 35 -0.94 0.62 12.31
C LEU A 35 -2.01 -0.03 13.20
N SER A 36 -1.58 -0.93 14.07
CA SER A 36 -2.46 -1.55 15.04
C SER A 36 -3.07 -0.49 15.95
N ASP A 37 -2.26 0.42 16.42
CA ASP A 37 -2.74 1.52 17.27
C ASP A 37 -3.69 2.43 16.49
N ALA A 38 -3.36 2.76 15.26
CA ALA A 38 -4.19 3.64 14.46
C ALA A 38 -5.55 3.03 14.13
N CYS A 39 -5.59 1.72 13.94
CA CYS A 39 -6.83 1.03 13.62
C CYS A 39 -7.61 0.58 14.83
N GLY A 40 -6.98 0.55 15.98
CA GLY A 40 -7.60 -0.01 17.18
C GLY A 40 -7.84 -1.50 17.03
N ALA A 41 -6.93 -2.21 16.37
CA ALA A 41 -7.08 -3.64 16.08
C ALA A 41 -5.80 -4.35 16.48
N ASP A 42 -5.90 -5.67 16.71
CA ASP A 42 -4.74 -6.39 17.12
C ASP A 42 -3.78 -6.60 15.99
N PRO A 43 -2.49 -6.80 16.27
CA PRO A 43 -1.48 -6.96 15.22
C PRO A 43 -1.78 -8.08 14.24
N SER A 44 -2.38 -9.19 14.68
CA SER A 44 -2.67 -10.28 13.76
C SER A 44 -3.69 -9.88 12.70
N THR A 45 -4.67 -9.05 13.08
CA THR A 45 -5.64 -8.52 12.14
C THR A 45 -4.95 -7.61 11.13
N ILE A 46 -4.04 -6.77 11.61
CA ILE A 46 -3.31 -5.86 10.74
C ILE A 46 -2.40 -6.65 9.78
N TYR A 47 -1.69 -7.67 10.26
CA TYR A 47 -0.84 -8.48 9.40
C TYR A 47 -1.64 -9.09 8.25
N ARG A 48 -2.84 -9.57 8.51
CA ARG A 48 -3.67 -10.15 7.45
C ARG A 48 -4.05 -9.12 6.41
N ARG A 49 -4.39 -7.92 6.83
CA ARG A 49 -4.72 -6.83 5.90
C ARG A 49 -3.50 -6.42 5.09
N VAL A 50 -2.36 -6.31 5.76
CA VAL A 50 -1.11 -5.93 5.11
C VAL A 50 -0.73 -6.95 4.04
N GLU A 51 -0.84 -8.25 4.35
CA GLU A 51 -0.53 -9.29 3.38
C GLU A 51 -1.41 -9.18 2.16
N ARG A 52 -2.70 -8.97 2.35
CA ARG A 52 -3.62 -8.85 1.22
C ARG A 52 -3.31 -7.62 0.37
N LEU A 53 -3.00 -6.52 1.02
CA LEU A 53 -2.65 -5.30 0.29
C LEU A 53 -1.35 -5.48 -0.49
N GLN A 54 -0.38 -6.18 0.07
CA GLN A 54 0.87 -6.47 -0.62
C GLN A 54 0.67 -7.40 -1.81
N GLU A 55 -0.22 -8.36 -1.69
CA GLU A 55 -0.52 -9.28 -2.79
C GLU A 55 -1.03 -8.55 -4.02
N ARG A 56 -1.68 -7.41 -3.81
CA ARG A 56 -2.18 -6.61 -4.93
C ARG A 56 -1.30 -5.42 -5.24
N ASP A 57 -0.11 -5.38 -4.69
CA ASP A 57 0.86 -4.29 -4.91
C ASP A 57 0.34 -2.92 -4.49
N LEU A 58 -0.48 -2.89 -3.46
CA LEU A 58 -0.98 -1.63 -2.92
C LEU A 58 -0.14 -1.12 -1.78
N LEU A 59 0.72 -1.98 -1.23
CA LEU A 59 1.65 -1.66 -0.16
C LEU A 59 2.98 -2.29 -0.46
N VAL A 60 4.05 -1.63 -0.05
CA VAL A 60 5.40 -2.21 -0.10
C VAL A 60 6.01 -2.14 1.28
N ASP A 61 6.93 -3.02 1.58
CA ASP A 61 7.62 -3.01 2.86
C ASP A 61 9.05 -2.55 2.69
N GLN A 62 9.63 -2.13 3.78
CA GLN A 62 11.02 -1.74 3.85
C GLN A 62 11.52 -2.14 5.21
N GLN A 63 12.70 -2.74 5.28
CA GLN A 63 13.27 -3.14 6.54
C GLN A 63 14.05 -1.99 7.12
N LYS A 64 13.87 -1.76 8.42
CA LYS A 64 14.58 -0.72 9.14
C LYS A 64 15.36 -1.33 10.27
N LEU A 65 16.33 -0.57 10.78
CA LEU A 65 17.15 -1.01 11.87
C LEU A 65 16.98 -0.02 13.00
N ASP A 66 16.63 -0.47 14.18
CA ASP A 66 16.48 0.44 15.32
C ASP A 66 17.84 0.67 15.98
N PRO A 67 17.93 1.63 16.90
CA PRO A 67 19.21 1.93 17.56
C PRO A 67 19.80 0.74 18.32
N GLY A 68 18.97 -0.20 18.76
CA GLY A 68 19.46 -1.39 19.44
C GLY A 68 19.92 -2.49 18.51
N GLY A 69 19.88 -2.27 17.20
CA GLY A 69 20.32 -3.25 16.23
C GLY A 69 19.25 -4.23 15.80
N HIS A 70 18.01 -4.02 16.17
CA HIS A 70 16.92 -4.91 15.81
C HIS A 70 16.30 -4.47 14.50
N HIS A 71 15.96 -5.45 13.66
CA HIS A 71 15.31 -5.17 12.38
C HIS A 71 13.80 -5.17 12.57
N TYR A 72 13.13 -4.28 11.88
CA TYR A 72 11.68 -4.26 11.87
C TYR A 72 11.20 -3.75 10.51
N LYS A 73 9.96 -4.09 10.13
CA LYS A 73 9.41 -3.68 8.85
C LYS A 73 8.52 -2.48 9.00
N VAL A 74 8.60 -1.60 8.03
CA VAL A 74 7.63 -0.51 7.88
C VAL A 74 7.02 -0.63 6.50
N TYR A 75 5.82 -0.11 6.35
CA TYR A 75 5.03 -0.25 5.13
C TYR A 75 4.68 1.11 4.57
N SER A 76 4.67 1.20 3.25
CA SER A 76 4.33 2.43 2.55
C SER A 76 3.29 2.13 1.49
N ALA A 77 2.34 3.03 1.32
CA ALA A 77 1.30 2.86 0.33
C ALA A 77 1.84 3.06 -1.08
N ARG A 78 1.46 2.17 -1.99
CA ARG A 78 1.73 2.35 -3.42
C ARG A 78 0.47 2.76 -4.17
N LEU A 79 -0.69 2.46 -3.62
CA LEU A 79 -1.94 2.81 -4.29
C LEU A 79 -2.07 4.30 -4.42
N GLN A 80 -2.39 4.77 -5.62
CA GLN A 80 -2.60 6.18 -5.85
C GLN A 80 -4.05 6.48 -6.22
N GLU A 81 -4.65 5.66 -7.03
CA GLU A 81 -6.02 5.94 -7.48
C GLU A 81 -6.73 4.66 -7.89
N VAL A 82 -8.00 4.58 -7.60
CA VAL A 82 -8.86 3.54 -8.15
C VAL A 82 -9.95 4.26 -8.91
N ARG A 83 -10.09 3.95 -10.19
CA ARG A 83 -11.11 4.57 -11.03
C ARG A 83 -12.11 3.51 -11.44
N ILE A 84 -13.36 3.77 -11.18
CA ILE A 84 -14.43 2.84 -11.52
C ILE A 84 -15.35 3.55 -12.51
N GLN A 85 -15.55 2.93 -13.66
CA GLN A 85 -16.39 3.49 -14.71
C GLN A 85 -17.48 2.51 -15.06
N LEU A 86 -18.64 3.00 -15.38
CA LEU A 86 -19.71 2.15 -15.90
C LEU A 86 -19.84 2.44 -17.39
N ASN A 87 -19.51 1.45 -18.20
CA ASN A 87 -19.52 1.55 -19.64
C ASN A 87 -20.62 0.67 -20.21
N GLU A 88 -20.78 0.69 -21.50
CA GLU A 88 -21.75 -0.16 -22.17
C GLU A 88 -21.51 -1.63 -21.90
N ASP A 89 -20.25 -2.01 -21.75
CA ASP A 89 -19.89 -3.38 -21.51
C ASP A 89 -19.88 -3.77 -20.02
N GLY A 90 -20.21 -2.83 -19.15
CA GLY A 90 -20.24 -3.08 -17.72
C GLY A 90 -19.24 -2.21 -16.99
N PHE A 91 -18.92 -2.60 -15.77
CA PHE A 91 -17.99 -1.83 -14.96
C PHE A 91 -16.54 -2.11 -15.35
N ARG A 92 -15.77 -1.05 -15.35
CA ARG A 92 -14.35 -1.14 -15.58
C ARG A 92 -13.64 -0.56 -14.37
N VAL A 93 -12.64 -1.25 -13.87
CA VAL A 93 -11.87 -0.81 -12.71
C VAL A 93 -10.42 -0.65 -13.14
N ASP A 94 -9.87 0.53 -12.95
CA ASP A 94 -8.46 0.79 -13.22
C ASP A 94 -7.79 1.17 -11.92
N VAL A 95 -6.68 0.55 -11.62
CA VAL A 95 -5.92 0.80 -10.40
C VAL A 95 -4.58 1.41 -10.80
N ASP A 96 -4.31 2.60 -10.25
CA ASP A 96 -3.06 3.28 -10.52
C ASP A 96 -2.18 3.17 -9.29
N ARG A 97 -1.04 2.55 -9.47
CA ARG A 97 -0.06 2.38 -8.41
C ARG A 97 1.13 3.25 -8.74
N GLY A 98 1.71 3.82 -7.72
CA GLY A 98 2.94 4.54 -7.91
C GLY A 98 4.03 3.61 -8.41
N PRO A 99 5.08 4.13 -8.98
CA PRO A 99 6.15 3.29 -9.49
C PRO A 99 6.80 2.50 -8.38
N GLU A 100 7.14 1.25 -8.68
CA GLU A 100 7.86 0.42 -7.74
C GLU A 100 9.28 0.92 -7.76
N GLU A 101 9.74 1.49 -6.66
CA GLU A 101 11.04 2.10 -6.61
C GLU A 101 12.02 1.31 -5.79
N SER A 102 13.10 0.88 -6.41
CA SER A 102 14.26 0.43 -5.67
C SER A 102 14.97 1.67 -5.16
N ALA A 103 15.96 1.51 -4.30
CA ALA A 103 16.76 2.64 -3.84
C ALA A 103 17.43 3.34 -5.00
N ALA A 104 17.90 2.58 -5.98
CA ALA A 104 18.55 3.15 -7.16
C ALA A 104 17.59 3.98 -7.99
N ASP A 105 16.38 3.49 -8.19
CA ASP A 105 15.37 4.20 -8.95
C ASP A 105 14.99 5.50 -8.27
N ARG A 106 14.86 5.47 -6.95
CA ARG A 106 14.52 6.65 -6.19
C ARG A 106 15.61 7.72 -6.30
N PHE A 107 16.86 7.26 -6.23
CA PHE A 107 18.00 8.15 -6.34
C PHE A 107 18.00 8.80 -7.73
N THR A 108 17.79 8.02 -8.77
CA THR A 108 17.77 8.54 -10.14
C THR A 108 16.68 9.58 -10.32
N ARG A 109 15.51 9.32 -9.76
CA ARG A 109 14.40 10.26 -9.90
C ARG A 109 14.69 11.57 -9.20
N LEU A 110 15.29 11.51 -8.01
CA LEU A 110 15.67 12.73 -7.29
C LEU A 110 16.72 13.50 -8.05
N TYR A 111 17.68 12.79 -8.62
CA TYR A 111 18.75 13.44 -9.39
C TYR A 111 18.18 14.14 -10.62
N GLU A 112 17.27 13.48 -11.30
CA GLU A 112 16.65 14.08 -12.48
C GLU A 112 15.79 15.28 -12.11
N GLY A 113 15.27 15.32 -10.94
CA GLY A 113 14.47 16.44 -10.47
C GLY A 113 15.27 17.71 -10.28
N PHE A 114 16.58 17.62 -10.29
CA PHE A 114 17.40 18.80 -10.12
C PHE A 114 17.83 19.42 -11.44
N LYS A 115 17.41 18.93 -12.54
CA LYS A 115 17.80 19.48 -13.84
C LYS A 115 17.01 20.72 -14.23
#